data_1e06003beaebe1a13054d328b91c1c0c
#
_entry.id   1e06003beaebe1a13054d328b91c1c0c
#
_cell.length_a   1.000
_cell.length_b   1.000
_cell.length_c   1.000
_cell.angle_alpha   90.00
_cell.angle_beta   90.00
_cell.angle_gamma   90.00
#
_symmetry.space_group_name_H-M   'P 1'
#
loop_
_entity.id
_entity.type
_entity.pdbx_description
1 polymer ?
#
loop_
_entity_poly.entity_id
_entity_poly.type
_entity_poly.pdbx_seq_one_letter_code
_entity_poly.pdbx_strand_id
1 'polypeptide(L)'
;MSAPPTHSQALRDLRQTLAQAGFETAALDARLLLLSATGIAATDLVIRPDEPLTPGQAATLADFVRRRLAHEPVARIIGEREFWGLPFALSPETLVPRPDTETVVETTLKLLPDRQAPLRLVDFGTGSGCLLVALLHELPQATGLGIDLSFGALVTARRNAHANGVGERSRFAVSRWAEAVRGPFDLIVSNPPYIASDVIPTLDREVREHDPLLALDGGPDGLAPYRILLREARRLLVSGGLMALEIGYDQGEALKALAEAESLEILDLAHDLSGHPRCIALRRM
;
A
#
# COMPACT_ATOMS: atom_id res chain seq x y z
N MET A 1 10.09 -15.35 -41.00
CA MET A 1 9.55 -14.86 -39.70
C MET A 1 9.00 -16.04 -38.96
N SER A 2 9.46 -16.35 -37.77
CA SER A 2 8.89 -17.42 -36.94
C SER A 2 7.44 -17.05 -36.54
N ALA A 3 6.57 -18.07 -36.43
CA ALA A 3 5.22 -17.86 -35.94
C ALA A 3 5.25 -17.24 -34.52
N PRO A 4 4.29 -16.37 -34.17
CA PRO A 4 4.21 -15.80 -32.83
C PRO A 4 4.02 -16.91 -31.79
N PRO A 5 4.60 -16.76 -30.60
CA PRO A 5 4.47 -17.77 -29.55
C PRO A 5 3.01 -17.89 -29.09
N THR A 6 2.60 -19.09 -28.70
CA THR A 6 1.29 -19.31 -28.07
C THR A 6 1.33 -18.87 -26.60
N HIS A 7 0.15 -18.72 -25.95
CA HIS A 7 0.05 -18.38 -24.53
C HIS A 7 0.90 -19.31 -23.65
N SER A 8 0.82 -20.64 -23.91
CA SER A 8 1.57 -21.62 -23.14
C SER A 8 3.08 -21.58 -23.40
N GLN A 9 3.51 -21.28 -24.63
CA GLN A 9 4.92 -21.08 -24.96
C GLN A 9 5.46 -19.82 -24.29
N ALA A 10 4.77 -18.69 -24.45
CA ALA A 10 5.15 -17.42 -23.85
C ALA A 10 5.26 -17.52 -22.31
N LEU A 11 4.32 -18.20 -21.65
CA LEU A 11 4.37 -18.43 -20.21
C LEU A 11 5.60 -19.26 -19.77
N ARG A 12 5.90 -20.33 -20.50
CA ARG A 12 7.08 -21.17 -20.22
C ARG A 12 8.39 -20.41 -20.39
N ASP A 13 8.51 -19.70 -21.52
CA ASP A 13 9.73 -18.97 -21.88
C ASP A 13 9.98 -17.83 -20.87
N LEU A 14 8.91 -17.10 -20.50
CA LEU A 14 8.99 -16.03 -19.51
C LEU A 14 9.39 -16.54 -18.13
N ARG A 15 8.74 -17.64 -17.67
CA ARG A 15 9.10 -18.28 -16.40
C ARG A 15 10.57 -18.71 -16.38
N GLN A 16 11.04 -19.32 -17.46
CA GLN A 16 12.45 -19.73 -17.56
C GLN A 16 13.40 -18.54 -17.54
N THR A 17 13.07 -17.47 -18.30
CA THR A 17 13.87 -16.23 -18.36
C THR A 17 14.02 -15.60 -16.97
N LEU A 18 12.90 -15.43 -16.24
CA LEU A 18 12.91 -14.84 -14.91
C LEU A 18 13.62 -15.74 -13.89
N ALA A 19 13.43 -17.05 -13.95
CA ALA A 19 14.13 -17.97 -13.07
C ALA A 19 15.66 -17.95 -13.30
N GLN A 20 16.11 -17.90 -14.55
CA GLN A 20 17.53 -17.77 -14.89
C GLN A 20 18.12 -16.43 -14.45
N ALA A 21 17.32 -15.39 -14.36
CA ALA A 21 17.70 -14.08 -13.82
C ALA A 21 17.67 -14.01 -12.28
N GLY A 22 17.32 -15.12 -11.60
CA GLY A 22 17.36 -15.23 -10.14
C GLY A 22 16.10 -14.76 -9.40
N PHE A 23 14.97 -14.53 -10.10
CA PHE A 23 13.72 -14.17 -9.43
C PHE A 23 13.08 -15.39 -8.76
N GLU A 24 12.94 -15.34 -7.43
CA GLU A 24 12.28 -16.40 -6.65
C GLU A 24 10.80 -16.56 -7.02
N THR A 25 10.14 -15.46 -7.38
CA THR A 25 8.73 -15.40 -7.77
C THR A 25 8.49 -15.62 -9.26
N ALA A 26 9.48 -16.12 -10.02
CA ALA A 26 9.44 -16.20 -11.49
C ALA A 26 8.16 -16.82 -12.07
N ALA A 27 7.57 -17.83 -11.41
CA ALA A 27 6.34 -18.47 -11.89
C ALA A 27 5.12 -17.58 -11.73
N LEU A 28 5.02 -16.86 -10.63
CA LEU A 28 3.94 -15.90 -10.35
C LEU A 28 4.09 -14.67 -11.23
N ASP A 29 5.28 -14.09 -11.29
CA ASP A 29 5.59 -12.91 -12.10
C ASP A 29 5.27 -13.17 -13.58
N ALA A 30 5.72 -14.29 -14.12
CA ALA A 30 5.44 -14.69 -15.51
C ALA A 30 3.95 -14.74 -15.80
N ARG A 31 3.17 -15.34 -14.88
CA ARG A 31 1.72 -15.43 -15.03
C ARG A 31 1.06 -14.06 -15.00
N LEU A 32 1.39 -13.22 -14.03
CA LEU A 32 0.80 -11.88 -13.88
C LEU A 32 1.12 -10.99 -15.07
N LEU A 33 2.39 -10.97 -15.52
CA LEU A 33 2.83 -10.18 -16.65
C LEU A 33 2.14 -10.63 -17.96
N LEU A 34 2.03 -11.95 -18.19
CA LEU A 34 1.35 -12.48 -19.38
C LEU A 34 -0.13 -12.11 -19.37
N LEU A 35 -0.84 -12.33 -18.26
CA LEU A 35 -2.27 -11.98 -18.16
C LEU A 35 -2.50 -10.49 -18.39
N SER A 36 -1.68 -9.64 -17.82
CA SER A 36 -1.77 -8.19 -18.00
C SER A 36 -1.45 -7.76 -19.44
N ALA A 37 -0.40 -8.32 -20.04
CA ALA A 37 -0.02 -7.97 -21.43
C ALA A 37 -1.05 -8.42 -22.48
N THR A 38 -1.78 -9.50 -22.17
CA THR A 38 -2.74 -10.09 -23.11
C THR A 38 -4.19 -9.66 -22.87
N GLY A 39 -4.51 -9.26 -21.62
CA GLY A 39 -5.87 -8.95 -21.19
C GLY A 39 -6.79 -10.17 -21.07
N ILE A 40 -6.26 -11.39 -21.13
CA ILE A 40 -7.05 -12.63 -21.01
C ILE A 40 -7.32 -12.99 -19.54
N ALA A 41 -8.37 -13.75 -19.30
CA ALA A 41 -8.63 -14.31 -17.99
C ALA A 41 -7.65 -15.45 -17.65
N ALA A 42 -7.39 -15.66 -16.36
CA ALA A 42 -6.51 -16.76 -15.91
C ALA A 42 -6.97 -18.15 -16.36
N THR A 43 -8.27 -18.35 -16.54
CA THR A 43 -8.88 -19.56 -17.08
C THR A 43 -8.55 -19.79 -18.54
N ASP A 44 -8.32 -18.74 -19.33
CA ASP A 44 -7.99 -18.85 -20.75
C ASP A 44 -6.63 -19.51 -20.99
N LEU A 45 -5.69 -19.37 -20.05
CA LEU A 45 -4.41 -20.09 -20.09
C LEU A 45 -4.58 -21.62 -20.06
N VAL A 46 -5.69 -22.10 -19.51
CA VAL A 46 -6.02 -23.53 -19.43
C VAL A 46 -6.90 -23.95 -20.60
N ILE A 47 -7.87 -23.14 -20.98
CA ILE A 47 -8.88 -23.46 -21.99
C ILE A 47 -8.32 -23.26 -23.40
N ARG A 48 -7.48 -22.23 -23.59
CA ARG A 48 -6.93 -21.83 -24.91
C ARG A 48 -5.39 -21.68 -24.87
N PRO A 49 -4.64 -22.71 -24.42
CA PRO A 49 -3.20 -22.62 -24.21
C PRO A 49 -2.41 -22.41 -25.52
N ASP A 50 -2.95 -22.88 -26.64
CA ASP A 50 -2.30 -22.86 -27.95
C ASP A 50 -2.72 -21.66 -28.82
N GLU A 51 -3.53 -20.74 -28.28
CA GLU A 51 -3.86 -19.49 -28.96
C GLU A 51 -2.60 -18.61 -29.09
N PRO A 52 -2.26 -18.12 -30.29
CA PRO A 52 -1.05 -17.33 -30.50
C PRO A 52 -1.25 -15.89 -29.98
N LEU A 53 -0.16 -15.31 -29.48
CA LEU A 53 -0.14 -13.88 -29.14
C LEU A 53 -0.30 -13.02 -30.40
N THR A 54 -1.10 -11.96 -30.30
CA THR A 54 -1.09 -10.92 -31.32
C THR A 54 0.26 -10.16 -31.31
N PRO A 55 0.66 -9.51 -32.41
CA PRO A 55 1.88 -8.70 -32.44
C PRO A 55 1.91 -7.61 -31.35
N GLY A 56 0.76 -6.99 -31.04
CA GLY A 56 0.65 -5.99 -29.97
C GLY A 56 0.89 -6.60 -28.58
N GLN A 57 0.25 -7.73 -28.28
CA GLN A 57 0.47 -8.46 -27.01
C GLN A 57 1.91 -8.91 -26.83
N ALA A 58 2.53 -9.43 -27.91
CA ALA A 58 3.93 -9.83 -27.87
C ALA A 58 4.86 -8.64 -27.61
N ALA A 59 4.61 -7.48 -28.21
CA ALA A 59 5.40 -6.26 -27.97
C ALA A 59 5.22 -5.74 -26.53
N THR A 60 4.00 -5.72 -26.00
CA THR A 60 3.73 -5.34 -24.61
C THR A 60 4.42 -6.29 -23.65
N LEU A 61 4.33 -7.62 -23.88
CA LEU A 61 5.00 -8.60 -23.05
C LEU A 61 6.52 -8.45 -23.08
N ALA A 62 7.10 -8.19 -24.24
CA ALA A 62 8.54 -7.95 -24.37
C ALA A 62 9.01 -6.72 -23.57
N ASP A 63 8.23 -5.63 -23.57
CA ASP A 63 8.50 -4.46 -22.73
C ASP A 63 8.39 -4.81 -21.22
N PHE A 64 7.38 -5.53 -20.82
CA PHE A 64 7.19 -5.98 -19.43
C PHE A 64 8.37 -6.85 -18.96
N VAL A 65 8.84 -7.79 -19.80
CA VAL A 65 10.01 -8.61 -19.49
C VAL A 65 11.27 -7.76 -19.31
N ARG A 66 11.51 -6.81 -20.22
CA ARG A 66 12.65 -5.89 -20.13
C ARG A 66 12.63 -5.10 -18.81
N ARG A 67 11.48 -4.57 -18.42
CA ARG A 67 11.29 -3.81 -17.18
C ARG A 67 11.49 -4.72 -15.96
N ARG A 68 10.93 -5.93 -15.98
CA ARG A 68 11.10 -6.88 -14.87
C ARG A 68 12.55 -7.30 -14.69
N LEU A 69 13.27 -7.56 -15.77
CA LEU A 69 14.71 -7.86 -15.74
C LEU A 69 15.55 -6.68 -15.24
N ALA A 70 15.05 -5.46 -15.31
CA ALA A 70 15.62 -4.28 -14.66
C ALA A 70 15.22 -4.15 -13.18
N HIS A 71 14.61 -5.20 -12.58
CA HIS A 71 14.11 -5.24 -11.21
C HIS A 71 12.92 -4.30 -10.92
N GLU A 72 12.19 -3.84 -11.93
CA GLU A 72 10.96 -3.11 -11.68
C GLU A 72 9.89 -4.05 -11.10
N PRO A 73 9.22 -3.69 -9.99
CA PRO A 73 8.17 -4.53 -9.39
C PRO A 73 7.03 -4.82 -10.36
N VAL A 74 6.50 -6.05 -10.36
CA VAL A 74 5.40 -6.46 -11.24
C VAL A 74 4.20 -5.52 -11.14
N ALA A 75 3.82 -5.11 -9.93
CA ALA A 75 2.72 -4.17 -9.72
C ALA A 75 2.96 -2.81 -10.43
N ARG A 76 4.19 -2.31 -10.47
CA ARG A 76 4.53 -1.07 -11.19
C ARG A 76 4.52 -1.26 -12.70
N ILE A 77 4.97 -2.43 -13.19
CA ILE A 77 4.92 -2.78 -14.61
C ILE A 77 3.47 -2.82 -15.10
N ILE A 78 2.59 -3.44 -14.31
CA ILE A 78 1.15 -3.56 -14.59
C ILE A 78 0.44 -2.23 -14.35
N GLY A 79 0.93 -1.42 -13.41
CA GLY A 79 0.33 -0.14 -13.02
C GLY A 79 -0.80 -0.25 -12.01
N GLU A 80 -0.99 -1.45 -11.42
CA GLU A 80 -2.06 -1.73 -10.48
C GLU A 80 -1.63 -2.75 -9.42
N ARG A 81 -2.20 -2.64 -8.22
CA ARG A 81 -2.06 -3.59 -7.11
C ARG A 81 -3.40 -3.79 -6.42
N GLU A 82 -3.74 -5.04 -6.16
CA GLU A 82 -4.87 -5.38 -5.29
C GLU A 82 -4.48 -5.16 -3.82
N PHE A 83 -5.39 -4.59 -3.02
CA PHE A 83 -5.28 -4.41 -1.58
C PHE A 83 -6.69 -4.49 -0.98
N TRP A 84 -6.89 -5.31 0.04
CA TRP A 84 -8.18 -5.53 0.69
C TRP A 84 -9.30 -5.96 -0.29
N GLY A 85 -8.98 -6.76 -1.29
CA GLY A 85 -9.92 -7.17 -2.34
C GLY A 85 -10.29 -6.07 -3.35
N LEU A 86 -9.66 -4.89 -3.27
CA LEU A 86 -9.94 -3.73 -4.12
C LEU A 86 -8.76 -3.41 -5.04
N PRO A 87 -9.00 -3.01 -6.31
CA PRO A 87 -7.94 -2.62 -7.22
C PRO A 87 -7.45 -1.19 -6.96
N PHE A 88 -6.12 -1.00 -6.95
CA PHE A 88 -5.49 0.31 -6.78
C PHE A 88 -4.52 0.60 -7.92
N ALA A 89 -4.81 1.63 -8.71
CA ALA A 89 -3.86 2.17 -9.66
C ALA A 89 -2.64 2.76 -8.93
N LEU A 90 -1.47 2.60 -9.53
CA LEU A 90 -0.20 3.09 -9.02
C LEU A 90 0.34 4.24 -9.87
N SER A 91 1.13 5.10 -9.26
CA SER A 91 1.94 6.12 -9.93
C SER A 91 3.38 6.10 -9.39
N PRO A 92 4.33 6.76 -10.05
CA PRO A 92 5.70 6.85 -9.53
C PRO A 92 5.79 7.47 -8.13
N GLU A 93 4.80 8.27 -7.74
CA GLU A 93 4.77 8.99 -6.46
C GLU A 93 4.12 8.17 -5.32
N THR A 94 3.56 6.99 -5.61
CA THR A 94 2.90 6.16 -4.59
C THR A 94 3.75 4.96 -4.20
N LEU A 95 3.75 4.59 -2.92
CA LEU A 95 4.24 3.29 -2.48
C LEU A 95 3.32 2.19 -3.07
N VAL A 96 3.91 1.06 -3.47
CA VAL A 96 3.13 -0.13 -3.82
C VAL A 96 2.48 -0.67 -2.54
N PRO A 97 1.13 -0.78 -2.46
CA PRO A 97 0.46 -1.33 -1.28
C PRO A 97 1.01 -2.70 -0.90
N ARG A 98 1.37 -2.87 0.38
CA ARG A 98 1.92 -4.12 0.91
C ARG A 98 0.83 -4.95 1.57
N PRO A 99 0.84 -6.28 1.43
CA PRO A 99 -0.14 -7.14 2.12
C PRO A 99 -0.13 -6.94 3.65
N ASP A 100 1.04 -6.73 4.24
CA ASP A 100 1.18 -6.52 5.68
C ASP A 100 0.42 -5.28 6.19
N THR A 101 0.24 -4.26 5.33
CA THR A 101 -0.54 -3.05 5.63
C THR A 101 -2.03 -3.36 5.89
N GLU A 102 -2.55 -4.51 5.40
CA GLU A 102 -3.92 -4.95 5.69
C GLU A 102 -4.15 -5.20 7.18
N THR A 103 -3.08 -5.48 7.94
CA THR A 103 -3.13 -5.59 9.42
C THR A 103 -3.64 -4.29 10.06
N VAL A 104 -3.36 -3.12 9.48
CA VAL A 104 -3.89 -1.84 9.99
C VAL A 104 -5.40 -1.76 9.79
N VAL A 105 -5.90 -2.19 8.63
CA VAL A 105 -7.35 -2.22 8.34
C VAL A 105 -8.04 -3.19 9.29
N GLU A 106 -7.55 -4.43 9.39
CA GLU A 106 -8.12 -5.47 10.24
C GLU A 106 -8.17 -5.05 11.71
N THR A 107 -7.05 -4.53 12.25
CA THR A 107 -6.94 -4.06 13.64
C THR A 107 -7.90 -2.91 13.91
N THR A 108 -7.98 -1.95 12.98
CA THR A 108 -8.92 -0.83 13.09
C THR A 108 -10.37 -1.33 13.16
N LEU A 109 -10.77 -2.19 12.24
CA LEU A 109 -12.15 -2.71 12.17
C LEU A 109 -12.51 -3.58 13.38
N LYS A 110 -11.55 -4.32 13.94
CA LYS A 110 -11.73 -5.13 15.16
C LYS A 110 -12.01 -4.28 16.40
N LEU A 111 -11.35 -3.11 16.49
CA LEU A 111 -11.43 -2.24 17.66
C LEU A 111 -12.58 -1.23 17.60
N LEU A 112 -13.20 -1.02 16.45
CA LEU A 112 -14.35 -0.15 16.31
C LEU A 112 -15.61 -0.80 16.90
N PRO A 113 -16.31 -0.12 17.82
CA PRO A 113 -17.52 -0.67 18.48
C PRO A 113 -18.73 -0.73 17.53
N ASP A 114 -18.80 0.20 16.57
CA ASP A 114 -19.89 0.29 15.60
C ASP A 114 -19.36 0.73 14.23
N ARG A 115 -19.46 -0.17 13.25
CA ARG A 115 -19.04 0.09 11.86
C ARG A 115 -20.06 0.91 11.07
N GLN A 116 -21.27 1.10 11.59
CA GLN A 116 -22.32 1.91 10.97
C GLN A 116 -22.34 3.36 11.50
N ALA A 117 -21.47 3.69 12.45
CA ALA A 117 -21.37 5.05 12.97
C ALA A 117 -20.84 6.03 11.89
N PRO A 118 -21.29 7.31 11.89
CA PRO A 118 -20.83 8.33 10.96
C PRO A 118 -19.44 8.88 11.36
N LEU A 119 -18.42 8.02 11.30
CA LEU A 119 -17.07 8.34 11.72
C LEU A 119 -16.37 9.31 10.77
N ARG A 120 -15.51 10.15 11.33
CA ARG A 120 -14.57 11.01 10.60
C ARG A 120 -13.18 10.45 10.74
N LEU A 121 -12.57 10.04 9.65
CA LEU A 121 -11.22 9.47 9.66
C LEU A 121 -10.22 10.33 8.87
N VAL A 122 -8.95 10.27 9.27
CA VAL A 122 -7.84 10.84 8.52
C VAL A 122 -6.74 9.81 8.33
N ASP A 123 -6.18 9.77 7.12
CA ASP A 123 -5.06 8.92 6.72
C ASP A 123 -3.87 9.82 6.37
N PHE A 124 -2.80 9.73 7.17
CA PHE A 124 -1.58 10.50 6.99
C PHE A 124 -0.54 9.73 6.18
N GLY A 125 0.01 10.35 5.13
CA GLY A 125 0.84 9.67 4.15
C GLY A 125 0.01 8.72 3.31
N THR A 126 -1.15 9.19 2.82
CA THR A 126 -2.16 8.33 2.20
C THR A 126 -1.68 7.59 0.93
N GLY A 127 -0.64 8.08 0.26
CA GLY A 127 -0.04 7.46 -0.92
C GLY A 127 -1.05 7.17 -2.02
N SER A 128 -1.27 5.89 -2.31
CA SER A 128 -2.30 5.44 -3.28
C SER A 128 -3.73 5.55 -2.75
N GLY A 129 -3.90 5.89 -1.48
CA GLY A 129 -5.20 5.91 -0.79
C GLY A 129 -5.67 4.56 -0.28
N CYS A 130 -4.83 3.52 -0.29
CA CYS A 130 -5.27 2.16 -0.02
C CYS A 130 -5.89 1.98 1.38
N LEU A 131 -5.29 2.53 2.44
CA LEU A 131 -5.87 2.48 3.79
C LEU A 131 -7.19 3.25 3.88
N LEU A 132 -7.20 4.50 3.40
CA LEU A 132 -8.39 5.35 3.42
C LEU A 132 -9.55 4.70 2.68
N VAL A 133 -9.31 4.24 1.46
CA VAL A 133 -10.35 3.66 0.58
C VAL A 133 -10.85 2.33 1.15
N ALA A 134 -9.97 1.44 1.62
CA ALA A 134 -10.37 0.17 2.23
C ALA A 134 -11.24 0.40 3.48
N LEU A 135 -10.86 1.32 4.36
CA LEU A 135 -11.67 1.66 5.53
C LEU A 135 -13.01 2.30 5.17
N LEU A 136 -13.05 3.22 4.19
CA LEU A 136 -14.32 3.79 3.74
C LEU A 136 -15.22 2.78 3.02
N HIS A 137 -14.65 1.75 2.41
CA HIS A 137 -15.41 0.63 1.84
C HIS A 137 -16.13 -0.18 2.94
N GLU A 138 -15.44 -0.47 4.04
CA GLU A 138 -15.95 -1.21 5.20
C GLU A 138 -16.86 -0.37 6.12
N LEU A 139 -16.75 0.95 6.08
CA LEU A 139 -17.44 1.91 6.95
C LEU A 139 -18.38 2.80 6.12
N PRO A 140 -19.60 2.33 5.78
CA PRO A 140 -20.46 2.97 4.78
C PRO A 140 -20.93 4.38 5.15
N GLN A 141 -20.98 4.74 6.43
CA GLN A 141 -21.39 6.06 6.91
C GLN A 141 -20.20 6.98 7.20
N ALA A 142 -18.97 6.47 7.16
CA ALA A 142 -17.79 7.26 7.45
C ALA A 142 -17.40 8.20 6.31
N THR A 143 -16.76 9.31 6.67
CA THR A 143 -16.09 10.24 5.76
C THR A 143 -14.60 10.28 6.05
N GLY A 144 -13.76 10.51 5.04
CA GLY A 144 -12.33 10.43 5.20
C GLY A 144 -11.55 11.56 4.53
N LEU A 145 -10.40 11.87 5.13
CA LEU A 145 -9.43 12.85 4.64
C LEU A 145 -8.08 12.16 4.42
N GLY A 146 -7.62 12.07 3.19
CA GLY A 146 -6.27 11.63 2.85
C GLY A 146 -5.30 12.81 2.81
N ILE A 147 -4.21 12.70 3.53
CA ILE A 147 -3.14 13.70 3.58
C ILE A 147 -1.86 13.11 3.00
N ASP A 148 -1.23 13.84 2.11
CA ASP A 148 0.10 13.50 1.59
C ASP A 148 0.89 14.77 1.28
N LEU A 149 2.21 14.66 1.25
CA LEU A 149 3.07 15.74 0.81
C LEU A 149 3.15 15.79 -0.72
N SER A 150 3.00 14.64 -1.39
CA SER A 150 3.02 14.52 -2.84
C SER A 150 1.64 14.82 -3.45
N PHE A 151 1.55 15.87 -4.25
CA PHE A 151 0.34 16.14 -5.02
C PHE A 151 0.01 15.01 -6.01
N GLY A 152 1.02 14.39 -6.64
CA GLY A 152 0.83 13.27 -7.57
C GLY A 152 0.25 12.03 -6.89
N ALA A 153 0.67 11.74 -5.65
CA ALA A 153 0.07 10.68 -4.85
C ALA A 153 -1.42 10.96 -4.58
N LEU A 154 -1.78 12.20 -4.22
CA LEU A 154 -3.18 12.57 -3.98
C LEU A 154 -4.06 12.49 -5.23
N VAL A 155 -3.52 12.81 -6.41
CA VAL A 155 -4.23 12.60 -7.69
C VAL A 155 -4.56 11.12 -7.88
N THR A 156 -3.59 10.25 -7.60
CA THR A 156 -3.75 8.79 -7.68
C THR A 156 -4.75 8.29 -6.63
N ALA A 157 -4.63 8.72 -5.37
CA ALA A 157 -5.56 8.36 -4.29
C ALA A 157 -7.01 8.76 -4.60
N ARG A 158 -7.20 9.97 -5.13
CA ARG A 158 -8.53 10.45 -5.54
C ARG A 158 -9.13 9.59 -6.66
N ARG A 159 -8.31 9.22 -7.66
CA ARG A 159 -8.74 8.31 -8.74
C ARG A 159 -9.16 6.96 -8.17
N ASN A 160 -8.36 6.39 -7.27
CA ASN A 160 -8.65 5.12 -6.62
C ASN A 160 -9.91 5.17 -5.78
N ALA A 161 -10.12 6.25 -5.02
CA ALA A 161 -11.34 6.45 -4.23
C ALA A 161 -12.61 6.48 -5.12
N HIS A 162 -12.57 7.16 -6.27
CA HIS A 162 -13.67 7.16 -7.21
C HIS A 162 -13.89 5.78 -7.85
N ALA A 163 -12.82 5.11 -8.29
CA ALA A 163 -12.89 3.78 -8.90
C ALA A 163 -13.49 2.73 -7.95
N ASN A 164 -13.23 2.87 -6.63
CA ASN A 164 -13.73 1.96 -5.60
C ASN A 164 -15.04 2.46 -4.91
N GLY A 165 -15.73 3.45 -5.50
CA GLY A 165 -17.07 3.88 -5.08
C GLY A 165 -17.15 4.70 -3.78
N VAL A 166 -16.00 5.20 -3.27
CA VAL A 166 -15.96 6.01 -2.04
C VAL A 166 -15.58 7.48 -2.28
N GLY A 167 -15.51 7.92 -3.54
CA GLY A 167 -15.04 9.24 -3.94
C GLY A 167 -15.81 10.40 -3.30
N GLU A 168 -17.14 10.27 -3.14
CA GLU A 168 -17.99 11.32 -2.56
C GLU A 168 -17.77 11.49 -1.04
N ARG A 169 -17.29 10.44 -0.37
CA ARG A 169 -17.02 10.42 1.07
C ARG A 169 -15.55 10.66 1.41
N SER A 170 -14.69 10.84 0.41
CA SER A 170 -13.26 11.09 0.57
C SER A 170 -12.88 12.51 0.14
N ARG A 171 -11.93 13.11 0.84
CA ARG A 171 -11.29 14.39 0.52
C ARG A 171 -9.78 14.18 0.58
N PHE A 172 -9.05 15.02 -0.15
CA PHE A 172 -7.60 14.93 -0.21
C PHE A 172 -6.99 16.32 -0.11
N ALA A 173 -5.91 16.46 0.66
CA ALA A 173 -5.21 17.72 0.85
C ALA A 173 -3.70 17.54 0.95
N VAL A 174 -2.96 18.44 0.31
CA VAL A 174 -1.50 18.51 0.47
C VAL A 174 -1.18 19.14 1.82
N SER A 175 -0.45 18.40 2.65
CA SER A 175 0.08 18.92 3.91
C SER A 175 1.28 18.08 4.34
N ARG A 176 2.20 18.73 5.04
CA ARG A 176 3.23 18.03 5.78
C ARG A 176 2.63 17.56 7.11
N TRP A 177 2.31 16.27 7.18
CA TRP A 177 1.64 15.69 8.34
C TRP A 177 0.39 16.50 8.73
N ALA A 178 0.30 16.86 10.00
CA ALA A 178 -0.86 17.52 10.59
C ALA A 178 -0.83 19.08 10.52
N GLU A 179 0.13 19.69 9.83
CA GLU A 179 0.33 21.15 9.85
C GLU A 179 -0.92 21.94 9.38
N ALA A 180 -1.58 21.47 8.31
CA ALA A 180 -2.78 22.11 7.78
C ALA A 180 -4.09 21.43 8.21
N VAL A 181 -4.01 20.40 9.08
CA VAL A 181 -5.16 19.57 9.45
C VAL A 181 -5.77 20.04 10.76
N ARG A 182 -7.11 20.15 10.76
CA ARG A 182 -7.90 20.47 11.97
C ARG A 182 -8.88 19.35 12.26
N GLY A 183 -8.81 18.83 13.49
CA GLY A 183 -9.75 17.85 14.01
C GLY A 183 -11.11 18.46 14.43
N PRO A 184 -11.92 17.73 15.18
CA PRO A 184 -11.59 16.39 15.67
C PRO A 184 -11.91 15.28 14.66
N PHE A 185 -11.21 14.14 14.80
CA PHE A 185 -11.46 12.90 14.09
C PHE A 185 -11.77 11.78 15.08
N ASP A 186 -12.53 10.80 14.66
CA ASP A 186 -12.82 9.58 15.43
C ASP A 186 -11.69 8.55 15.24
N LEU A 187 -11.03 8.60 14.07
CA LEU A 187 -10.01 7.65 13.68
C LEU A 187 -8.86 8.33 12.94
N ILE A 188 -7.63 8.02 13.35
CA ILE A 188 -6.40 8.34 12.62
C ILE A 188 -5.77 7.02 12.17
N VAL A 189 -5.41 6.92 10.89
CA VAL A 189 -4.61 5.82 10.37
C VAL A 189 -3.39 6.35 9.64
N SER A 190 -2.34 5.55 9.56
CA SER A 190 -1.16 5.86 8.75
C SER A 190 -0.31 4.61 8.52
N ASN A 191 0.26 4.51 7.34
CA ASN A 191 1.47 3.75 7.09
C ASN A 191 2.60 4.76 6.81
N PRO A 192 3.24 5.30 7.86
CA PRO A 192 4.26 6.32 7.68
C PRO A 192 5.58 5.69 7.25
N PRO A 193 6.50 6.43 6.61
CA PRO A 193 7.86 5.96 6.37
C PRO A 193 8.54 5.66 7.72
N TYR A 194 9.09 4.44 7.84
CA TYR A 194 9.65 3.95 9.10
C TYR A 194 11.06 3.36 8.99
N ILE A 195 11.66 3.42 7.81
CA ILE A 195 13.01 2.88 7.59
C ILE A 195 14.04 3.92 8.02
N ALA A 196 15.02 3.52 8.83
CA ALA A 196 16.11 4.42 9.19
C ALA A 196 16.92 4.80 7.95
N SER A 197 17.33 6.07 7.87
CA SER A 197 17.95 6.63 6.65
C SER A 197 19.20 5.88 6.20
N ASP A 198 19.99 5.34 7.14
CA ASP A 198 21.21 4.56 6.86
C ASP A 198 20.95 3.13 6.36
N VAL A 199 19.74 2.61 6.59
CA VAL A 199 19.29 1.28 6.13
C VAL A 199 18.83 1.32 4.65
N ILE A 200 18.31 2.45 4.18
CA ILE A 200 17.74 2.58 2.84
C ILE A 200 18.68 2.08 1.71
N PRO A 201 19.99 2.40 1.71
CA PRO A 201 20.92 1.90 0.69
C PRO A 201 21.05 0.37 0.65
N THR A 202 20.68 -0.33 1.72
CA THR A 202 20.79 -1.79 1.85
C THR A 202 19.52 -2.54 1.46
N LEU A 203 18.43 -1.82 1.20
CA LEU A 203 17.16 -2.41 0.80
C LEU A 203 17.27 -3.14 -0.54
N ASP A 204 16.36 -4.09 -0.74
CA ASP A 204 16.21 -4.77 -2.00
C ASP A 204 16.09 -3.78 -3.15
N ARG A 205 16.69 -4.13 -4.28
CA ARG A 205 16.77 -3.27 -5.45
C ARG A 205 15.39 -2.81 -5.93
N GLU A 206 14.38 -3.68 -5.86
CA GLU A 206 13.01 -3.37 -6.23
C GLU A 206 12.42 -2.22 -5.41
N VAL A 207 12.72 -2.17 -4.12
CA VAL A 207 12.26 -1.12 -3.20
C VAL A 207 13.07 0.16 -3.41
N ARG A 208 14.40 0.04 -3.33
CA ARG A 208 15.32 1.18 -3.36
C ARG A 208 15.25 1.98 -4.66
N GLU A 209 15.09 1.32 -5.82
CA GLU A 209 15.13 1.96 -7.13
C GLU A 209 13.75 2.36 -7.66
N HIS A 210 12.66 1.80 -7.11
CA HIS A 210 11.33 1.97 -7.68
C HIS A 210 10.28 2.54 -6.73
N ASP A 211 10.46 2.46 -5.41
CA ASP A 211 9.57 3.13 -4.47
C ASP A 211 10.06 4.55 -4.14
N PRO A 212 9.17 5.53 -3.96
CA PRO A 212 9.58 6.90 -3.68
C PRO A 212 10.28 6.99 -2.32
N LEU A 213 11.44 7.64 -2.26
CA LEU A 213 12.23 7.82 -1.03
C LEU A 213 11.39 8.44 0.10
N LEU A 214 10.50 9.38 -0.24
CA LEU A 214 9.58 10.03 0.69
C LEU A 214 8.67 9.04 1.43
N ALA A 215 8.37 7.88 0.84
CA ALA A 215 7.55 6.85 1.44
C ALA A 215 8.36 5.80 2.25
N LEU A 216 9.69 5.89 2.23
CA LEU A 216 10.58 4.94 2.88
C LEU A 216 11.30 5.55 4.09
N ASP A 217 11.79 6.79 3.96
CA ASP A 217 12.71 7.42 4.92
C ASP A 217 11.98 7.94 6.16
N GLY A 218 12.10 7.20 7.26
CA GLY A 218 11.60 7.55 8.59
C GLY A 218 12.54 8.42 9.43
N GLY A 219 13.64 8.91 8.84
CA GLY A 219 14.66 9.68 9.53
C GLY A 219 15.75 8.82 10.17
N PRO A 220 16.65 9.41 10.99
CA PRO A 220 17.85 8.73 11.49
C PRO A 220 17.62 7.42 12.23
N ASP A 221 16.47 7.27 12.89
CA ASP A 221 16.10 6.09 13.68
C ASP A 221 14.75 5.48 13.24
N GLY A 222 14.20 5.92 12.10
CA GLY A 222 12.92 5.44 11.58
C GLY A 222 11.69 5.89 12.37
N LEU A 223 11.84 6.73 13.41
CA LEU A 223 10.75 7.11 14.32
C LEU A 223 10.28 8.56 14.16
N ALA A 224 10.87 9.34 13.27
CA ALA A 224 10.54 10.76 13.14
C ALA A 224 9.06 11.03 12.82
N PRO A 225 8.40 10.31 11.89
CA PRO A 225 6.98 10.49 11.63
C PRO A 225 6.09 10.17 12.83
N TYR A 226 6.41 9.11 13.56
CA TYR A 226 5.63 8.71 14.74
C TYR A 226 5.65 9.75 15.84
N ARG A 227 6.81 10.36 16.12
CA ARG A 227 6.91 11.45 17.11
C ARG A 227 6.00 12.62 16.76
N ILE A 228 5.82 12.90 15.46
CA ILE A 228 4.92 13.96 14.99
C ILE A 228 3.47 13.51 15.19
N LEU A 229 3.09 12.34 14.68
CA LEU A 229 1.72 11.84 14.70
C LEU A 229 1.19 11.63 16.12
N LEU A 230 1.99 11.03 17.01
CA LEU A 230 1.60 10.79 18.41
C LEU A 230 1.39 12.08 19.18
N ARG A 231 2.27 13.08 19.01
CA ARG A 231 2.11 14.42 19.62
C ARG A 231 0.81 15.09 19.16
N GLU A 232 0.46 14.97 17.91
CA GLU A 232 -0.73 15.57 17.31
C GLU A 232 -2.03 14.83 17.65
N ALA A 233 -1.94 13.58 18.11
CA ALA A 233 -3.10 12.75 18.39
C ALA A 233 -4.10 13.41 19.35
N ARG A 234 -3.61 14.05 20.44
CA ARG A 234 -4.48 14.73 21.41
C ARG A 234 -5.24 15.93 20.83
N ARG A 235 -4.67 16.61 19.87
CA ARG A 235 -5.32 17.75 19.20
C ARG A 235 -6.32 17.29 18.13
N LEU A 236 -6.02 16.18 17.48
CA LEU A 236 -6.74 15.71 16.30
C LEU A 236 -7.85 14.70 16.61
N LEU A 237 -7.69 13.84 17.63
CA LEU A 237 -8.71 12.86 18.00
C LEU A 237 -9.76 13.42 18.94
N VAL A 238 -10.97 12.90 18.87
CA VAL A 238 -11.96 13.02 19.95
C VAL A 238 -11.49 12.27 21.19
N SER A 239 -12.04 12.54 22.39
CA SER A 239 -11.83 11.66 23.55
C SER A 239 -12.38 10.26 23.22
N GLY A 240 -11.62 9.20 23.51
CA GLY A 240 -11.93 7.83 23.11
C GLY A 240 -11.62 7.50 21.64
N GLY A 241 -11.15 8.48 20.86
CA GLY A 241 -10.79 8.29 19.44
C GLY A 241 -9.60 7.34 19.27
N LEU A 242 -9.59 6.63 18.16
CA LEU A 242 -8.64 5.56 17.84
C LEU A 242 -7.54 6.05 16.88
N MET A 243 -6.30 5.58 17.10
CA MET A 243 -5.19 5.72 16.16
C MET A 243 -4.62 4.34 15.88
N ALA A 244 -4.45 3.99 14.60
CA ALA A 244 -3.82 2.74 14.15
C ALA A 244 -2.69 3.07 13.16
N LEU A 245 -1.46 2.66 13.51
CA LEU A 245 -0.26 2.96 12.74
C LEU A 245 0.45 1.68 12.33
N GLU A 246 0.82 1.56 11.05
CA GLU A 246 1.78 0.55 10.65
C GLU A 246 3.14 0.84 11.26
N ILE A 247 3.90 -0.22 11.58
CA ILE A 247 5.21 -0.13 12.22
C ILE A 247 6.21 -1.11 11.60
N GLY A 248 7.48 -0.80 11.69
CA GLY A 248 8.56 -1.76 11.47
C GLY A 248 8.50 -2.87 12.54
N TYR A 249 8.86 -4.09 12.14
CA TYR A 249 8.75 -5.29 12.99
C TYR A 249 9.55 -5.19 14.31
N ASP A 250 10.54 -4.34 14.39
CA ASP A 250 11.44 -4.12 15.51
C ASP A 250 11.13 -2.83 16.32
N GLN A 251 10.12 -2.05 15.90
CA GLN A 251 9.82 -0.74 16.49
C GLN A 251 8.78 -0.78 17.61
N GLY A 252 8.16 -1.93 17.89
CA GLY A 252 7.03 -2.05 18.82
C GLY A 252 7.30 -1.44 20.21
N GLU A 253 8.42 -1.77 20.84
CA GLU A 253 8.74 -1.28 22.20
C GLU A 253 9.05 0.23 22.23
N ALA A 254 9.74 0.73 21.19
CA ALA A 254 10.02 2.16 21.07
C ALA A 254 8.73 2.97 20.91
N LEU A 255 7.77 2.45 20.15
CA LEU A 255 6.48 3.11 19.93
C LEU A 255 5.56 3.06 21.15
N LYS A 256 5.60 1.98 21.93
CA LYS A 256 4.91 1.94 23.23
C LYS A 256 5.40 3.06 24.16
N ALA A 257 6.72 3.20 24.30
CA ALA A 257 7.31 4.26 25.13
C ALA A 257 6.92 5.68 24.63
N LEU A 258 6.91 5.90 23.31
CA LEU A 258 6.49 7.17 22.72
C LEU A 258 4.99 7.44 22.95
N ALA A 259 4.13 6.43 22.84
CA ALA A 259 2.69 6.56 23.09
C ALA A 259 2.38 6.88 24.55
N GLU A 260 3.05 6.21 25.49
CA GLU A 260 2.95 6.47 26.93
C GLU A 260 3.37 7.91 27.29
N ALA A 261 4.46 8.40 26.67
CA ALA A 261 4.93 9.78 26.88
C ALA A 261 3.89 10.83 26.42
N GLU A 262 3.08 10.50 25.40
CA GLU A 262 1.97 11.35 24.91
C GLU A 262 0.63 11.05 25.59
N SER A 263 0.61 10.22 26.63
CA SER A 263 -0.58 9.81 27.40
C SER A 263 -1.68 9.19 26.50
N LEU A 264 -1.28 8.32 25.59
CA LEU A 264 -2.17 7.50 24.78
C LEU A 264 -2.26 6.11 25.40
N GLU A 265 -3.46 5.55 25.45
CA GLU A 265 -3.67 4.16 25.88
C GLU A 265 -3.30 3.20 24.75
N ILE A 266 -2.46 2.21 25.05
CA ILE A 266 -2.11 1.15 24.10
C ILE A 266 -3.18 0.08 24.14
N LEU A 267 -3.89 -0.13 23.02
CA LEU A 267 -4.97 -1.11 22.92
C LEU A 267 -4.50 -2.46 22.37
N ASP A 268 -3.63 -2.44 21.36
CA ASP A 268 -3.15 -3.66 20.69
C ASP A 268 -1.78 -3.40 20.06
N LEU A 269 -0.98 -4.45 19.94
CA LEU A 269 0.19 -4.54 19.09
C LEU A 269 -0.01 -5.76 18.18
N ALA A 270 -0.69 -5.53 17.07
CA ALA A 270 -1.11 -6.57 16.17
C ALA A 270 0.04 -7.05 15.27
N HIS A 271 0.00 -8.35 14.94
CA HIS A 271 1.00 -9.03 14.14
C HIS A 271 0.46 -9.33 12.75
N ASP A 272 1.33 -9.31 11.76
CA ASP A 272 1.02 -9.76 10.40
C ASP A 272 0.91 -11.30 10.32
N LEU A 273 0.58 -11.83 9.15
CA LEU A 273 0.45 -13.27 8.92
C LEU A 273 1.76 -14.05 9.10
N SER A 274 2.90 -13.35 9.08
CA SER A 274 4.23 -13.93 9.35
C SER A 274 4.59 -13.92 10.83
N GLY A 275 3.73 -13.34 11.69
CA GLY A 275 3.91 -13.27 13.13
C GLY A 275 4.79 -12.10 13.59
N HIS A 276 5.07 -11.13 12.73
CA HIS A 276 5.83 -9.93 13.09
C HIS A 276 4.92 -8.80 13.55
N PRO A 277 5.30 -8.01 14.58
CA PRO A 277 4.58 -6.79 14.95
C PRO A 277 4.43 -5.87 13.72
N ARG A 278 3.19 -5.46 13.42
CA ARG A 278 2.93 -4.68 12.20
C ARG A 278 2.01 -3.48 12.43
N CYS A 279 1.15 -3.51 13.42
CA CYS A 279 0.27 -2.39 13.71
C CYS A 279 0.22 -2.12 15.22
N ILE A 280 0.43 -0.86 15.61
CA ILE A 280 0.14 -0.39 16.97
C ILE A 280 -1.19 0.36 16.96
N ALA A 281 -2.11 -0.05 17.83
CA ALA A 281 -3.41 0.60 18.03
C ALA A 281 -3.46 1.33 19.36
N LEU A 282 -3.85 2.59 19.33
CA LEU A 282 -3.81 3.53 20.45
C LEU A 282 -5.17 4.22 20.61
N ARG A 283 -5.48 4.66 21.83
CA ARG A 283 -6.67 5.44 22.14
C ARG A 283 -6.31 6.75 22.83
N ARG A 284 -6.96 7.84 22.43
CA ARG A 284 -6.92 9.08 23.19
C ARG A 284 -7.77 8.93 24.44
N MET A 285 -7.16 9.06 25.60
CA MET A 285 -7.87 9.17 26.88
C MET A 285 -8.61 10.50 27.04
#